data_aad3b7343ac57ed102a58ac9a53abc45
#
_entry.id   aad3b7343ac57ed102a58ac9a53abc45
#
_cell.length_a   1.000
_cell.length_b   1.000
_cell.length_c   1.000
_cell.angle_alpha   90.00
_cell.angle_beta   90.00
_cell.angle_gamma   90.00
#
_symmetry.space_group_name_H-M   'P 1'
#
loop_
_entity.id
_entity.type
_entity.pdbx_description
1 polymer ?
#
loop_
_entity_poly.entity_id
_entity_poly.type
_entity_poly.pdbx_seq_one_letter_code
_entity_poly.pdbx_strand_id
1 'polypeptide(L)'
;NTLGGTSVRAAIAMSKIGYSSALHLVTMNHDVRRLLPPECEYICSAPEENSYPHLIIQFTQNHTIRVQDKIIRPKQANRIIYDNDLDNILMRLDPRLSQLLLNAKVFLISGFNAMQDQSLLEDRLEKLLISMENLPKDALVFYEDACFYNKDFSRIVRDKLLGHIQIFSLNEDEFEGYIGRKINLLDPLEVLQSLEILHELIPVPKIVLHTHYWALAYGQNADSLKKALKGGINMGGT
;
A
#
# COMPACT_ATOMS: atom_id res chain seq x y z
N ASN A 1 16.23 5.19 12.91
CA ASN A 1 15.53 4.07 12.26
C ASN A 1 14.03 4.31 12.30
N THR A 2 13.34 4.00 11.21
CA THR A 2 11.88 4.05 11.10
C THR A 2 11.39 2.75 10.48
N LEU A 3 10.13 2.38 10.79
CA LEU A 3 9.49 1.25 10.12
C LEU A 3 8.91 1.71 8.77
N GLY A 4 9.00 0.83 7.78
CA GLY A 4 8.38 0.96 6.47
C GLY A 4 7.13 0.10 6.34
N GLY A 5 6.57 0.07 5.14
CA GLY A 5 5.35 -0.68 4.81
C GLY A 5 4.07 0.11 5.09
N THR A 6 3.15 0.07 4.13
CA THR A 6 1.90 0.85 4.19
C THR A 6 1.07 0.52 5.42
N SER A 7 0.82 -0.76 5.68
CA SER A 7 0.01 -1.21 6.83
C SER A 7 0.64 -0.84 8.17
N VAL A 8 1.97 -0.97 8.29
CA VAL A 8 2.69 -0.60 9.52
C VAL A 8 2.62 0.90 9.78
N ARG A 9 2.82 1.71 8.75
CA ARG A 9 2.72 3.18 8.88
C ARG A 9 1.29 3.62 9.20
N ALA A 10 0.29 2.97 8.61
CA ALA A 10 -1.12 3.20 8.95
C ALA A 10 -1.39 2.88 10.43
N ALA A 11 -0.91 1.74 10.94
CA ALA A 11 -1.07 1.38 12.35
C ALA A 11 -0.40 2.38 13.30
N ILE A 12 0.82 2.85 12.97
CA ILE A 12 1.51 3.89 13.75
C ILE A 12 0.70 5.21 13.74
N ALA A 13 0.14 5.60 12.61
CA ALA A 13 -0.69 6.79 12.50
C ALA A 13 -1.99 6.65 13.31
N MET A 14 -2.66 5.50 13.23
CA MET A 14 -3.88 5.21 14.00
C MET A 14 -3.62 5.25 15.50
N SER A 15 -2.52 4.67 15.96
CA SER A 15 -2.09 4.72 17.37
C SER A 15 -1.97 6.16 17.87
N LYS A 16 -1.35 7.06 17.09
CA LYS A 16 -1.19 8.48 17.47
C LYS A 16 -2.51 9.22 17.68
N ILE A 17 -3.61 8.74 17.10
CA ILE A 17 -4.95 9.31 17.26
C ILE A 17 -5.85 8.47 18.18
N GLY A 18 -5.27 7.53 18.91
CA GLY A 18 -5.93 6.74 19.95
C GLY A 18 -6.71 5.51 19.46
N TYR A 19 -6.44 5.02 18.27
CA TYR A 19 -7.04 3.79 17.75
C TYR A 19 -6.05 2.64 17.80
N SER A 20 -6.50 1.48 18.26
CA SER A 20 -5.75 0.23 18.16
C SER A 20 -5.79 -0.35 16.76
N SER A 21 -4.73 -1.03 16.39
CA SER A 21 -4.62 -1.77 15.12
C SER A 21 -4.04 -3.15 15.38
N ALA A 22 -4.40 -4.10 14.53
CA ALA A 22 -3.80 -5.42 14.50
C ALA A 22 -3.06 -5.60 13.17
N LEU A 23 -1.83 -6.06 13.20
CA LEU A 23 -0.97 -6.22 12.03
C LEU A 23 -0.69 -7.69 11.75
N HIS A 24 -0.75 -8.06 10.48
CA HIS A 24 -0.07 -9.23 9.98
C HIS A 24 1.30 -8.81 9.42
N LEU A 25 2.37 -9.33 10.00
CA LEU A 25 3.75 -9.03 9.63
C LEU A 25 4.39 -10.26 9.01
N VAL A 26 5.23 -10.05 8.02
CA VAL A 26 6.01 -11.12 7.36
C VAL A 26 7.42 -11.24 7.92
N THR A 27 7.89 -10.24 8.66
CA THR A 27 9.19 -10.25 9.35
C THR A 27 9.06 -9.65 10.74
N MET A 28 9.92 -10.11 11.66
CA MET A 28 10.02 -9.61 13.02
C MET A 28 11.47 -9.64 13.50
N ASN A 29 11.84 -8.61 14.24
CA ASN A 29 13.12 -8.53 14.96
C ASN A 29 13.04 -7.53 16.10
N HIS A 30 14.13 -7.36 16.83
CA HIS A 30 14.21 -6.43 17.95
C HIS A 30 13.82 -4.99 17.58
N ASP A 31 14.29 -4.48 16.43
CA ASP A 31 14.00 -3.11 16.00
C ASP A 31 12.53 -2.93 15.63
N VAL A 32 11.91 -3.91 14.96
CA VAL A 32 10.47 -3.88 14.67
C VAL A 32 9.67 -3.81 15.96
N ARG A 33 9.96 -4.68 16.96
CA ARG A 33 9.24 -4.67 18.25
C ARG A 33 9.39 -3.33 18.96
N ARG A 34 10.59 -2.78 18.98
CA ARG A 34 10.90 -1.51 19.69
C ARG A 34 10.19 -0.31 19.06
N LEU A 35 9.95 -0.34 17.76
CA LEU A 35 9.39 0.80 17.00
C LEU A 35 7.89 0.70 16.77
N LEU A 36 7.29 -0.47 16.97
CA LEU A 36 5.83 -0.62 16.94
C LEU A 36 5.21 0.03 18.18
N PRO A 37 4.05 0.69 18.03
CA PRO A 37 3.28 1.15 19.18
C PRO A 37 2.92 0.00 20.11
N PRO A 38 3.03 0.17 21.44
CA PRO A 38 2.80 -0.92 22.40
C PRO A 38 1.36 -1.45 22.38
N GLU A 39 0.39 -0.62 21.98
CA GLU A 39 -1.02 -0.99 21.84
C GLU A 39 -1.36 -1.66 20.50
N CYS A 40 -0.39 -1.79 19.59
CA CYS A 40 -0.58 -2.44 18.32
C CYS A 40 -0.43 -3.96 18.51
N GLU A 41 -1.51 -4.71 18.30
CA GLU A 41 -1.46 -6.15 18.22
C GLU A 41 -0.79 -6.62 16.93
N TYR A 42 -0.13 -7.76 16.97
CA TYR A 42 0.41 -8.34 15.75
C TYR A 42 0.50 -9.87 15.79
N ILE A 43 0.41 -10.44 14.60
CA ILE A 43 0.84 -11.80 14.29
C ILE A 43 2.00 -11.73 13.30
N CYS A 44 2.89 -12.70 13.32
CA CYS A 44 4.02 -12.74 12.39
C CYS A 44 4.15 -14.15 11.80
N SER A 45 4.30 -14.18 10.49
CA SER A 45 4.47 -15.42 9.71
C SER A 45 5.93 -15.84 9.53
N ALA A 46 6.90 -15.00 9.91
CA ALA A 46 8.31 -15.35 9.84
C ALA A 46 8.61 -16.54 10.77
N PRO A 47 9.29 -17.59 10.29
CA PRO A 47 9.69 -18.74 11.11
C PRO A 47 10.82 -18.38 12.08
N GLU A 48 11.61 -17.38 11.75
CA GLU A 48 12.78 -16.92 12.50
C GLU A 48 12.84 -15.39 12.51
N GLU A 49 13.57 -14.85 13.47
CA GLU A 49 13.84 -13.40 13.51
C GLU A 49 14.92 -13.03 12.50
N ASN A 50 14.54 -12.21 11.52
CA ASN A 50 15.43 -11.71 10.49
C ASN A 50 15.44 -10.19 10.47
N SER A 51 16.55 -9.61 10.01
CA SER A 51 16.69 -8.18 9.82
C SER A 51 16.99 -7.87 8.36
N TYR A 52 16.11 -7.10 7.75
CA TYR A 52 16.23 -6.65 6.37
C TYR A 52 16.24 -5.11 6.32
N PRO A 53 17.37 -4.47 6.68
CA PRO A 53 17.46 -3.02 6.62
C PRO A 53 17.43 -2.54 5.17
N HIS A 54 16.54 -1.60 4.87
CA HIS A 54 16.50 -0.95 3.56
C HIS A 54 17.47 0.22 3.55
N LEU A 55 18.31 0.31 2.52
CA LEU A 55 19.13 1.49 2.28
C LEU A 55 18.34 2.49 1.45
N ILE A 56 18.08 3.66 2.03
CA ILE A 56 17.36 4.74 1.35
C ILE A 56 18.32 5.86 1.04
N ILE A 57 18.59 6.10 -0.24
CA ILE A 57 19.42 7.19 -0.73
C ILE A 57 18.48 8.31 -1.21
N GLN A 58 18.43 9.41 -0.46
CA GLN A 58 17.62 10.58 -0.80
C GLN A 58 18.47 11.63 -1.51
N PHE A 59 17.92 12.28 -2.51
CA PHE A 59 18.57 13.36 -3.25
C PHE A 59 17.58 14.46 -3.63
N THR A 60 18.10 15.66 -3.83
CA THR A 60 17.33 16.82 -4.28
C THR A 60 17.76 17.23 -5.70
N GLN A 61 16.97 18.07 -6.34
CA GLN A 61 17.26 18.63 -7.67
C GLN A 61 18.63 19.35 -7.73
N ASN A 62 19.10 19.91 -6.62
CA ASN A 62 20.33 20.67 -6.56
C ASN A 62 21.59 19.81 -6.31
N HIS A 63 21.42 18.52 -6.05
CA HIS A 63 22.57 17.64 -5.88
C HIS A 63 23.28 17.39 -7.20
N THR A 64 24.59 17.35 -7.13
CA THR A 64 25.47 16.90 -8.23
C THR A 64 26.22 15.68 -7.78
N ILE A 65 25.98 14.56 -8.44
CA ILE A 65 26.63 13.28 -8.15
C ILE A 65 27.67 13.02 -9.23
N ARG A 66 28.91 12.82 -8.83
CA ARG A 66 30.00 12.44 -9.74
C ARG A 66 30.29 10.96 -9.59
N VAL A 67 30.21 10.23 -10.71
CA VAL A 67 30.56 8.81 -10.78
C VAL A 67 31.55 8.64 -11.92
N GLN A 68 32.82 8.46 -11.58
CA GLN A 68 33.94 8.46 -12.53
C GLN A 68 33.94 9.77 -13.34
N ASP A 69 33.84 9.68 -14.66
CA ASP A 69 33.78 10.80 -15.62
C ASP A 69 32.36 11.38 -15.83
N LYS A 70 31.34 10.76 -15.24
CA LYS A 70 29.94 11.17 -15.41
C LYS A 70 29.47 12.08 -14.29
N ILE A 71 28.74 13.11 -14.69
CA ILE A 71 28.02 14.01 -13.78
C ILE A 71 26.53 13.76 -13.93
N ILE A 72 25.89 13.33 -12.84
CA ILE A 72 24.45 13.09 -12.75
C ILE A 72 23.83 14.25 -11.97
N ARG A 73 22.84 14.88 -12.55
CA ARG A 73 22.02 15.91 -11.89
C ARG A 73 20.57 15.45 -11.88
N PRO A 74 19.99 15.19 -10.70
CA PRO A 74 18.58 14.83 -10.60
C PRO A 74 17.69 15.94 -11.14
N LYS A 75 16.67 15.58 -11.90
CA LYS A 75 15.68 16.55 -12.43
C LYS A 75 14.70 17.02 -11.36
N GLN A 76 14.49 16.20 -10.33
CA GLN A 76 13.59 16.48 -9.21
C GLN A 76 14.10 15.77 -7.94
N ALA A 77 13.59 16.16 -6.79
CA ALA A 77 13.83 15.45 -5.54
C ALA A 77 13.23 14.06 -5.62
N ASN A 78 13.98 13.05 -5.19
CA ASN A 78 13.51 11.67 -5.16
C ASN A 78 14.39 10.82 -4.22
N ARG A 79 14.11 9.54 -4.15
CA ARG A 79 14.87 8.56 -3.38
C ARG A 79 15.03 7.25 -4.16
N ILE A 80 16.13 6.57 -3.93
CA ILE A 80 16.35 5.19 -4.35
C ILE A 80 16.27 4.34 -3.10
N ILE A 81 15.44 3.32 -3.13
CA ILE A 81 15.33 2.33 -2.05
C ILE A 81 16.00 1.05 -2.56
N TYR A 82 16.99 0.61 -1.81
CA TYR A 82 17.66 -0.67 -2.05
C TYR A 82 17.33 -1.62 -0.91
N ASP A 83 16.67 -2.72 -1.25
CA ASP A 83 16.25 -3.73 -0.30
C ASP A 83 16.61 -5.14 -0.77
N ASN A 84 16.63 -6.09 0.17
CA ASN A 84 16.81 -7.51 -0.08
C ASN A 84 15.99 -8.28 0.98
N ASP A 85 14.69 -8.04 1.01
CA ASP A 85 13.78 -8.56 2.02
C ASP A 85 13.12 -9.85 1.54
N LEU A 86 13.73 -10.98 1.87
CA LEU A 86 13.27 -12.30 1.47
C LEU A 86 11.87 -12.63 2.07
N ASP A 87 11.58 -12.18 3.28
CA ASP A 87 10.29 -12.46 3.91
C ASP A 87 9.15 -11.73 3.20
N ASN A 88 9.38 -10.51 2.70
CA ASN A 88 8.42 -9.80 1.83
C ASN A 88 8.27 -10.48 0.47
N ILE A 89 9.36 -10.97 -0.12
CA ILE A 89 9.29 -11.71 -1.39
C ILE A 89 8.45 -12.98 -1.24
N LEU A 90 8.59 -13.69 -0.14
CA LEU A 90 7.85 -14.93 0.15
C LEU A 90 6.42 -14.69 0.64
N MET A 91 6.15 -13.54 1.23
CA MET A 91 4.81 -13.12 1.72
C MET A 91 4.04 -14.26 2.38
N ARG A 92 4.64 -14.95 3.35
CA ARG A 92 3.94 -16.00 4.07
C ARG A 92 2.76 -15.42 4.83
N LEU A 93 1.61 -16.11 4.80
CA LEU A 93 0.44 -15.74 5.60
C LEU A 93 0.37 -16.61 6.85
N ASP A 94 0.19 -15.97 8.00
CA ASP A 94 -0.01 -16.64 9.27
C ASP A 94 -1.45 -17.20 9.31
N PRO A 95 -1.65 -18.50 9.65
CA PRO A 95 -2.98 -19.10 9.74
C PRO A 95 -3.93 -18.39 10.72
N ARG A 96 -3.39 -17.68 11.71
CA ARG A 96 -4.16 -16.87 12.67
C ARG A 96 -4.77 -15.61 12.07
N LEU A 97 -4.44 -15.26 10.81
CA LEU A 97 -5.03 -14.11 10.13
C LEU A 97 -6.56 -14.18 10.11
N SER A 98 -7.12 -15.35 9.83
CA SER A 98 -8.57 -15.58 9.86
C SER A 98 -9.21 -15.19 11.18
N GLN A 99 -8.55 -15.52 12.30
CA GLN A 99 -9.04 -15.18 13.64
C GLN A 99 -8.90 -13.69 13.92
N LEU A 100 -7.82 -13.06 13.44
CA LEU A 100 -7.57 -11.63 13.61
C LEU A 100 -8.64 -10.78 12.90
N LEU A 101 -9.21 -11.29 11.80
CA LEU A 101 -10.19 -10.60 11.00
C LEU A 101 -11.63 -10.63 11.55
N LEU A 102 -11.94 -11.51 12.50
CA LEU A 102 -13.32 -11.69 13.06
C LEU A 102 -13.96 -10.40 13.59
N ASN A 103 -13.17 -9.46 14.11
CA ASN A 103 -13.65 -8.23 14.69
C ASN A 103 -13.17 -6.98 13.93
N ALA A 104 -12.60 -7.16 12.73
CA ALA A 104 -12.08 -6.06 11.95
C ALA A 104 -13.21 -5.16 11.43
N LYS A 105 -13.10 -3.85 11.61
CA LYS A 105 -13.97 -2.84 11.01
C LYS A 105 -13.43 -2.36 9.68
N VAL A 106 -12.11 -2.29 9.57
CA VAL A 106 -11.40 -1.95 8.34
C VAL A 106 -10.27 -2.95 8.17
N PHE A 107 -10.17 -3.52 6.99
CA PHE A 107 -9.07 -4.39 6.61
C PHE A 107 -8.28 -3.74 5.48
N LEU A 108 -7.04 -3.35 5.76
CA LEU A 108 -6.11 -2.79 4.80
C LEU A 108 -5.22 -3.90 4.22
N ILE A 109 -5.30 -4.07 2.91
CA ILE A 109 -4.48 -5.01 2.13
C ILE A 109 -3.41 -4.23 1.38
N SER A 110 -2.14 -4.62 1.51
CA SER A 110 -1.01 -4.06 0.76
C SER A 110 0.18 -5.01 0.75
N GLY A 111 1.22 -4.71 -0.04
CA GLY A 111 2.54 -5.35 0.05
C GLY A 111 2.82 -6.48 -0.93
N PHE A 112 1.88 -6.87 -1.80
CA PHE A 112 2.10 -7.94 -2.80
C PHE A 112 3.12 -7.58 -3.89
N ASN A 113 3.47 -6.32 -4.03
CA ASN A 113 4.37 -5.81 -5.07
C ASN A 113 5.81 -6.33 -4.98
N ALA A 114 6.23 -6.82 -3.81
CA ALA A 114 7.57 -7.41 -3.62
C ALA A 114 7.68 -8.86 -4.12
N MET A 115 6.57 -9.55 -4.34
CA MET A 115 6.56 -10.94 -4.78
C MET A 115 7.10 -11.09 -6.20
N GLN A 116 7.82 -12.20 -6.47
CA GLN A 116 8.51 -12.45 -7.73
C GLN A 116 8.15 -13.79 -8.38
N ASP A 117 7.39 -14.63 -7.70
CA ASP A 117 6.91 -15.93 -8.20
C ASP A 117 5.39 -15.92 -8.32
N GLN A 118 4.88 -16.22 -9.51
CA GLN A 118 3.45 -16.17 -9.81
C GLN A 118 2.66 -17.23 -9.04
N SER A 119 3.16 -18.47 -9.00
CA SER A 119 2.46 -19.56 -8.31
C SER A 119 2.34 -19.27 -6.82
N LEU A 120 3.40 -18.69 -6.26
CA LEU A 120 3.40 -18.26 -4.87
C LEU A 120 2.43 -17.11 -4.62
N LEU A 121 2.36 -16.14 -5.53
CA LEU A 121 1.41 -15.04 -5.47
C LEU A 121 -0.04 -15.56 -5.47
N GLU A 122 -0.37 -16.44 -6.39
CA GLU A 122 -1.69 -17.03 -6.50
C GLU A 122 -2.07 -17.81 -5.24
N ASP A 123 -1.16 -18.63 -4.70
CA ASP A 123 -1.36 -19.34 -3.42
C ASP A 123 -1.62 -18.36 -2.25
N ARG A 124 -0.89 -17.25 -2.19
CA ARG A 124 -1.08 -16.26 -1.13
C ARG A 124 -2.42 -15.52 -1.26
N LEU A 125 -2.82 -15.21 -2.48
CA LEU A 125 -4.12 -14.57 -2.74
C LEU A 125 -5.28 -15.51 -2.38
N GLU A 126 -5.19 -16.81 -2.69
CA GLU A 126 -6.21 -17.78 -2.29
C GLU A 126 -6.32 -17.89 -0.77
N LYS A 127 -5.20 -18.02 -0.06
CA LYS A 127 -5.17 -18.05 1.41
C LYS A 127 -5.71 -16.77 2.04
N LEU A 128 -5.42 -15.62 1.43
CA LEU A 128 -5.97 -14.34 1.85
C LEU A 128 -7.49 -14.33 1.71
N LEU A 129 -8.02 -14.72 0.55
CA LEU A 129 -9.46 -14.76 0.30
C LEU A 129 -10.19 -15.70 1.28
N ILE A 130 -9.63 -16.90 1.56
CA ILE A 130 -10.15 -17.81 2.58
C ILE A 130 -10.18 -17.11 3.97
N SER A 131 -9.11 -16.39 4.32
CA SER A 131 -9.08 -15.65 5.59
C SER A 131 -10.14 -14.55 5.65
N MET A 132 -10.40 -13.90 4.53
CA MET A 132 -11.38 -12.81 4.40
C MET A 132 -12.84 -13.28 4.56
N GLU A 133 -13.13 -14.58 4.42
CA GLU A 133 -14.47 -15.14 4.71
C GLU A 133 -14.90 -14.89 6.16
N ASN A 134 -13.94 -14.66 7.06
CA ASN A 134 -14.17 -14.35 8.47
C ASN A 134 -14.42 -12.87 8.77
N LEU A 135 -14.34 -12.00 7.77
CA LEU A 135 -14.63 -10.58 7.95
C LEU A 135 -16.11 -10.35 8.31
N PRO A 136 -16.41 -9.43 9.24
CA PRO A 136 -17.78 -8.94 9.42
C PRO A 136 -18.35 -8.41 8.11
N LYS A 137 -19.66 -8.60 7.89
CA LYS A 137 -20.34 -8.17 6.65
C LYS A 137 -20.29 -6.65 6.40
N ASP A 138 -20.13 -5.88 7.45
CA ASP A 138 -20.01 -4.41 7.45
C ASP A 138 -18.57 -3.92 7.50
N ALA A 139 -17.60 -4.83 7.51
CA ALA A 139 -16.17 -4.45 7.44
C ALA A 139 -15.85 -3.82 6.10
N LEU A 140 -15.05 -2.76 6.14
CA LEU A 140 -14.56 -2.07 4.95
C LEU A 140 -13.21 -2.69 4.53
N VAL A 141 -13.15 -3.25 3.34
CA VAL A 141 -11.89 -3.75 2.77
C VAL A 141 -11.28 -2.69 1.86
N PHE A 142 -10.08 -2.28 2.22
CA PHE A 142 -9.31 -1.25 1.55
C PHE A 142 -8.05 -1.88 0.95
N TYR A 143 -7.88 -1.79 -0.36
CA TYR A 143 -6.67 -2.21 -1.03
C TYR A 143 -5.85 -0.98 -1.43
N GLU A 144 -4.59 -0.96 -1.00
CA GLU A 144 -3.60 0.04 -1.42
C GLU A 144 -2.70 -0.57 -2.48
N ASP A 145 -2.75 -0.04 -3.68
CA ASP A 145 -1.91 -0.47 -4.79
C ASP A 145 -0.45 -0.05 -4.58
N ALA A 146 0.44 -0.57 -5.38
CA ALA A 146 1.85 -0.25 -5.35
C ALA A 146 2.50 -0.50 -6.71
N CYS A 147 3.67 0.08 -6.93
CA CYS A 147 4.49 -0.25 -8.09
C CYS A 147 5.00 -1.69 -8.00
N PHE A 148 4.48 -2.56 -8.84
CA PHE A 148 4.95 -3.93 -8.95
C PHE A 148 6.21 -4.04 -9.81
N TYR A 149 7.16 -4.88 -9.39
CA TYR A 149 8.30 -5.25 -10.23
C TYR A 149 7.85 -5.93 -11.52
N ASN A 150 6.89 -6.84 -11.42
CA ASN A 150 6.23 -7.45 -12.56
C ASN A 150 4.81 -6.87 -12.71
N LYS A 151 4.57 -6.13 -13.79
CA LYS A 151 3.26 -5.50 -14.07
C LYS A 151 2.11 -6.50 -14.23
N ASP A 152 2.40 -7.72 -14.68
CA ASP A 152 1.39 -8.79 -14.78
C ASP A 152 0.86 -9.20 -13.41
N PHE A 153 1.68 -9.09 -12.36
CA PHE A 153 1.28 -9.41 -10.99
C PHE A 153 0.29 -8.40 -10.43
N SER A 154 0.43 -7.11 -10.76
CA SER A 154 -0.59 -6.11 -10.41
C SER A 154 -1.97 -6.50 -10.94
N ARG A 155 -2.03 -6.98 -12.21
CA ARG A 155 -3.27 -7.45 -12.81
C ARG A 155 -3.83 -8.69 -12.08
N ILE A 156 -2.99 -9.67 -11.75
CA ILE A 156 -3.41 -10.87 -11.03
C ILE A 156 -3.99 -10.51 -9.67
N VAL A 157 -3.31 -9.66 -8.90
CA VAL A 157 -3.78 -9.20 -7.57
C VAL A 157 -5.10 -8.48 -7.70
N ARG A 158 -5.20 -7.51 -8.60
CA ARG A 158 -6.42 -6.77 -8.86
C ARG A 158 -7.58 -7.69 -9.22
N ASP A 159 -7.41 -8.54 -10.23
CA ASP A 159 -8.47 -9.39 -10.75
C ASP A 159 -8.96 -10.41 -9.70
N LYS A 160 -8.07 -10.90 -8.83
CA LYS A 160 -8.43 -11.78 -7.70
C LYS A 160 -9.16 -11.05 -6.57
N LEU A 161 -8.82 -9.78 -6.31
CA LEU A 161 -9.43 -9.00 -5.23
C LEU A 161 -10.71 -8.26 -5.66
N LEU A 162 -10.94 -8.06 -6.97
CA LEU A 162 -12.19 -7.50 -7.47
C LEU A 162 -13.40 -8.27 -6.94
N GLY A 163 -14.41 -7.56 -6.42
CA GLY A 163 -15.57 -8.17 -5.76
C GLY A 163 -15.41 -8.40 -4.26
N HIS A 164 -14.19 -8.34 -3.73
CA HIS A 164 -13.91 -8.49 -2.30
C HIS A 164 -13.48 -7.19 -1.62
N ILE A 165 -13.15 -6.16 -2.40
CA ILE A 165 -12.69 -4.85 -1.90
C ILE A 165 -13.74 -3.77 -2.16
N GLN A 166 -13.86 -2.82 -1.25
CA GLN A 166 -14.76 -1.67 -1.38
C GLN A 166 -14.02 -0.41 -1.80
N ILE A 167 -12.73 -0.32 -1.49
CA ILE A 167 -11.89 0.82 -1.86
C ILE A 167 -10.62 0.31 -2.53
N PHE A 168 -10.33 0.81 -3.72
CA PHE A 168 -9.07 0.68 -4.42
C PHE A 168 -8.34 2.01 -4.35
N SER A 169 -7.19 2.04 -3.69
CA SER A 169 -6.40 3.25 -3.51
C SER A 169 -5.10 3.16 -4.29
N LEU A 170 -4.71 4.26 -4.90
CA LEU A 170 -3.51 4.36 -5.73
C LEU A 170 -2.96 5.79 -5.74
N ASN A 171 -1.67 5.90 -6.06
CA ASN A 171 -1.01 7.18 -6.27
C ASN A 171 -1.03 7.62 -7.75
N GLU A 172 -0.46 8.80 -8.04
CA GLU A 172 -0.40 9.36 -9.38
C GLU A 172 0.41 8.53 -10.38
N ASP A 173 1.50 7.89 -9.96
CA ASP A 173 2.35 7.09 -10.84
C ASP A 173 1.65 5.79 -11.25
N GLU A 174 0.93 5.17 -10.33
CA GLU A 174 0.10 3.99 -10.58
C GLU A 174 -1.09 4.35 -11.47
N PHE A 175 -1.76 5.49 -11.20
CA PHE A 175 -2.85 6.01 -12.01
C PHE A 175 -2.42 6.21 -13.47
N GLU A 176 -1.33 6.94 -13.70
CA GLU A 176 -0.76 7.13 -15.03
C GLU A 176 -0.34 5.80 -15.69
N GLY A 177 0.12 4.86 -14.87
CA GLY A 177 0.48 3.51 -15.32
C GLY A 177 -0.72 2.73 -15.88
N TYR A 178 -1.89 2.82 -15.24
CA TYR A 178 -3.13 2.20 -15.72
C TYR A 178 -3.68 2.91 -16.97
N ILE A 179 -3.63 4.23 -17.01
CA ILE A 179 -4.11 5.02 -18.15
C ILE A 179 -3.15 4.94 -19.35
N GLY A 180 -1.88 4.62 -19.12
CA GLY A 180 -0.87 4.46 -20.18
C GLY A 180 -0.30 5.78 -20.70
N ARG A 181 -0.59 6.93 -20.05
CA ARG A 181 -0.07 8.25 -20.40
C ARG A 181 0.08 9.14 -19.18
N LYS A 182 0.85 10.20 -19.32
CA LYS A 182 0.90 11.28 -18.32
C LYS A 182 -0.42 12.07 -18.29
N ILE A 183 -0.80 12.51 -17.10
CA ILE A 183 -2.04 13.23 -16.82
C ILE A 183 -1.69 14.57 -16.19
N ASN A 184 -2.32 15.64 -16.66
CA ASN A 184 -2.21 16.94 -15.99
C ASN A 184 -3.05 16.91 -14.70
N LEU A 185 -2.42 16.60 -13.59
CA LEU A 185 -3.06 16.47 -12.27
C LEU A 185 -3.69 17.78 -11.75
N LEU A 186 -3.43 18.91 -12.41
CA LEU A 186 -4.01 20.20 -12.08
C LEU A 186 -5.18 20.58 -13.00
N ASP A 187 -5.51 19.73 -13.98
CA ASP A 187 -6.70 19.87 -14.82
C ASP A 187 -7.81 18.94 -14.32
N PRO A 188 -8.87 19.46 -13.66
CA PRO A 188 -9.94 18.63 -13.11
C PRO A 188 -10.70 17.83 -14.17
N LEU A 189 -10.82 18.33 -15.39
CA LEU A 189 -11.54 17.64 -16.47
C LEU A 189 -10.71 16.44 -16.98
N GLU A 190 -9.43 16.62 -17.18
CA GLU A 190 -8.54 15.53 -17.58
C GLU A 190 -8.46 14.45 -16.52
N VAL A 191 -8.39 14.82 -15.23
CA VAL A 191 -8.41 13.89 -14.11
C VAL A 191 -9.72 13.12 -14.08
N LEU A 192 -10.88 13.79 -14.22
CA LEU A 192 -12.19 13.13 -14.20
C LEU A 192 -12.32 12.12 -15.34
N GLN A 193 -12.02 12.51 -16.58
CA GLN A 193 -12.06 11.61 -17.73
C GLN A 193 -11.15 10.39 -17.57
N SER A 194 -9.98 10.60 -17.00
CA SER A 194 -9.04 9.50 -16.72
C SER A 194 -9.52 8.58 -15.60
N LEU A 195 -10.23 9.12 -14.59
CA LEU A 195 -10.88 8.32 -13.54
C LEU A 195 -12.05 7.49 -14.06
N GLU A 196 -12.80 8.00 -15.02
CA GLU A 196 -13.87 7.24 -15.69
C GLU A 196 -13.26 6.02 -16.40
N ILE A 197 -12.20 6.20 -17.17
CA ILE A 197 -11.47 5.10 -17.83
C ILE A 197 -10.92 4.11 -16.79
N LEU A 198 -10.31 4.62 -15.71
CA LEU A 198 -9.80 3.76 -14.65
C LEU A 198 -10.91 2.95 -13.98
N HIS A 199 -12.08 3.55 -13.73
CA HIS A 199 -13.20 2.87 -13.09
C HIS A 199 -13.86 1.81 -13.99
N GLU A 200 -13.82 1.99 -15.31
CA GLU A 200 -14.18 0.94 -16.27
C GLU A 200 -13.19 -0.24 -16.21
N LEU A 201 -11.90 0.05 -16.07
CA LEU A 201 -10.85 -0.97 -15.97
C LEU A 201 -10.86 -1.67 -14.60
N ILE A 202 -11.18 -0.95 -13.53
CA ILE A 202 -11.19 -1.42 -12.13
C ILE A 202 -12.57 -1.12 -11.53
N PRO A 203 -13.59 -1.97 -11.78
CA PRO A 203 -14.98 -1.70 -11.37
C PRO A 203 -15.22 -1.98 -9.88
N VAL A 204 -14.54 -1.24 -9.01
CA VAL A 204 -14.73 -1.26 -7.55
C VAL A 204 -15.73 -0.21 -7.11
N PRO A 205 -16.40 -0.35 -5.96
CA PRO A 205 -17.33 0.65 -5.47
C PRO A 205 -16.71 2.05 -5.34
N LYS A 206 -15.48 2.16 -4.90
CA LYS A 206 -14.78 3.45 -4.72
C LYS A 206 -13.32 3.36 -5.11
N ILE A 207 -12.84 4.39 -5.79
CA ILE A 207 -11.42 4.64 -6.04
C ILE A 207 -10.98 5.80 -5.15
N VAL A 208 -9.84 5.68 -4.50
CA VAL A 208 -9.15 6.77 -3.81
C VAL A 208 -7.85 7.05 -4.54
N LEU A 209 -7.72 8.24 -5.08
CA LEU A 209 -6.49 8.71 -5.73
C LEU A 209 -5.83 9.75 -4.83
N HIS A 210 -4.56 9.53 -4.49
CA HIS A 210 -3.75 10.48 -3.73
C HIS A 210 -2.52 10.90 -4.52
N THR A 211 -2.25 12.19 -4.52
CA THR A 211 -1.16 12.79 -5.27
C THR A 211 -0.34 13.71 -4.36
N HIS A 212 0.74 14.27 -4.88
CA HIS A 212 1.50 15.31 -4.18
C HIS A 212 0.70 16.59 -3.91
N TYR A 213 -0.41 16.81 -4.61
CA TYR A 213 -1.16 18.08 -4.56
C TYR A 213 -2.48 17.94 -3.80
N TRP A 214 -3.14 16.79 -3.93
CA TRP A 214 -4.49 16.56 -3.43
C TRP A 214 -4.79 15.06 -3.28
N ALA A 215 -5.88 14.76 -2.59
CA ALA A 215 -6.48 13.44 -2.62
C ALA A 215 -7.97 13.55 -2.88
N LEU A 216 -8.53 12.59 -3.61
CA LEU A 216 -9.94 12.52 -3.92
C LEU A 216 -10.49 11.10 -3.82
N ALA A 217 -11.80 10.99 -3.68
CA ALA A 217 -12.54 9.74 -3.82
C ALA A 217 -13.49 9.85 -5.02
N TYR A 218 -13.60 8.78 -5.80
CA TYR A 218 -14.46 8.65 -6.95
C TYR A 218 -15.28 7.36 -6.86
N GLY A 219 -16.51 7.36 -7.35
CA GLY A 219 -17.38 6.19 -7.41
C GLY A 219 -18.60 6.28 -6.50
N GLN A 220 -19.18 5.14 -6.15
CA GLN A 220 -20.43 5.04 -5.42
C GLN A 220 -20.36 5.66 -4.01
N ASN A 221 -21.20 6.67 -3.75
CA ASN A 221 -21.25 7.36 -2.46
C ASN A 221 -19.87 7.83 -1.96
N ALA A 222 -19.05 8.38 -2.88
CA ALA A 222 -17.69 8.84 -2.58
C ALA A 222 -17.65 9.94 -1.50
N ASP A 223 -18.69 10.77 -1.40
CA ASP A 223 -18.84 11.80 -0.36
C ASP A 223 -18.73 11.26 1.07
N SER A 224 -19.08 9.99 1.30
CA SER A 224 -18.93 9.35 2.60
C SER A 224 -17.48 9.32 3.10
N LEU A 225 -16.50 9.38 2.19
CA LEU A 225 -15.07 9.38 2.50
C LEU A 225 -14.48 10.79 2.75
N LYS A 226 -15.25 11.87 2.54
CA LYS A 226 -14.74 13.25 2.63
C LYS A 226 -14.04 13.56 3.95
N LYS A 227 -14.61 13.12 5.08
CA LYS A 227 -14.00 13.35 6.40
C LYS A 227 -12.72 12.53 6.58
N ALA A 228 -12.72 11.28 6.12
CA ALA A 228 -11.56 10.40 6.19
C ALA A 228 -10.39 10.93 5.34
N LEU A 229 -10.66 11.36 4.11
CA LEU A 229 -9.66 11.98 3.24
C LEU A 229 -9.06 13.24 3.86
N LYS A 230 -9.91 14.14 4.39
CA LYS A 230 -9.43 15.33 5.09
C LYS A 230 -8.53 14.99 6.28
N GLY A 231 -8.90 13.98 7.06
CA GLY A 231 -8.09 13.47 8.16
C GLY A 231 -6.75 12.92 7.68
N GLY A 232 -6.75 12.10 6.65
CA GLY A 232 -5.55 11.51 6.05
C GLY A 232 -4.58 12.57 5.50
N ILE A 233 -5.08 13.57 4.79
CA ILE A 233 -4.26 14.69 4.28
C ILE A 233 -3.61 15.46 5.43
N ASN A 234 -4.37 15.78 6.48
CA ASN A 234 -3.84 16.51 7.63
C ASN A 234 -2.75 15.70 8.37
N MET A 235 -2.92 14.38 8.47
CA MET A 235 -1.94 13.50 9.11
C MET A 235 -0.67 13.29 8.26
N GLY A 236 -0.81 13.28 6.95
CA GLY A 236 0.32 13.12 6.03
C GLY A 236 1.14 14.41 5.86
N GLY A 237 0.57 15.56 6.15
CA GLY A 237 1.21 16.88 6.01
C GLY A 237 1.88 17.41 7.30
N THR A 238 1.80 16.67 8.40
CA THR A 238 2.46 17.00 9.69
C THR A 238 3.63 16.08 9.95
#